data_7b185e0e2d6f166acfbe6c01d231a267
#
_entry.id   7b185e0e2d6f166acfbe6c01d231a267
#
_cell.length_a   1.000
_cell.length_b   1.000
_cell.length_c   1.000
_cell.angle_alpha   90.00
_cell.angle_beta   90.00
_cell.angle_gamma   90.00
#
_symmetry.space_group_name_H-M   'P 1'
#
loop_
_entity.id
_entity.type
_entity.pdbx_description
1 polymer ?
#
loop_
_entity_poly.entity_id
_entity_poly.type
_entity_poly.pdbx_seq_one_letter_code
_entity_poly.pdbx_strand_id
1 'polypeptide(L)'
;MSLSEWISNNESLLSGIAAVVVIFGFIAAISRSFLTNMRKGSGKSASVQKITLSELSSPSPYPIQFADSDGVKVAFNTHGIDKPTLIVTPGIISNLHVSSHLPPIKETMEALAQFSKIINFDKRGQGLSDPTSEAASMEERVKDIACIADHTNSDKFFLMGISEGGPMSVKYAAENPARVSGLILFGTTAKFSRSDDYPMGLSNGTFEGLIQAWGAGTSRDIFFPSISRDVIDDDAYKGFEKLLSNRRSMSQMVAYMKTLDVRPILSKIQCPTLVIHFTGDLAVPVRMGRYLADNIPNSKFIEIAGVDHCDLGNAPGAISEIRQFLNSGN
;
A
#
# COMPACT_ATOMS: atom_id res chain seq x y z
N MET A 1 48.09 -3.85 -13.12
CA MET A 1 46.81 -3.10 -13.14
C MET A 1 47.02 -1.83 -12.37
N SER A 2 46.94 -0.69 -13.03
CA SER A 2 47.08 0.61 -12.35
C SER A 2 45.78 0.92 -11.57
N LEU A 3 45.86 1.86 -10.62
CA LEU A 3 44.67 2.30 -9.85
C LEU A 3 43.59 2.86 -10.79
N SER A 4 43.98 3.53 -11.88
CA SER A 4 43.07 4.06 -12.89
C SER A 4 42.34 2.95 -13.68
N GLU A 5 43.03 1.87 -14.02
CA GLU A 5 42.43 0.69 -14.69
C GLU A 5 41.47 -0.04 -13.73
N TRP A 6 41.83 -0.13 -12.45
CA TRP A 6 40.93 -0.74 -11.47
C TRP A 6 39.66 0.09 -11.24
N ILE A 7 39.77 1.43 -11.16
CA ILE A 7 38.63 2.35 -11.02
C ILE A 7 37.72 2.23 -12.25
N SER A 8 38.27 2.27 -13.47
CA SER A 8 37.48 2.17 -14.70
C SER A 8 36.71 0.83 -14.81
N ASN A 9 37.34 -0.27 -14.39
CA ASN A 9 36.69 -1.60 -14.42
C ASN A 9 35.67 -1.84 -13.32
N ASN A 10 35.63 -0.97 -12.32
CA ASN A 10 34.70 -1.08 -11.17
C ASN A 10 33.80 0.17 -11.01
N GLU A 11 33.65 0.96 -12.06
CA GLU A 11 32.89 2.22 -12.02
C GLU A 11 31.41 2.01 -11.62
N SER A 12 30.79 0.92 -12.05
CA SER A 12 29.42 0.53 -11.65
C SER A 12 29.34 0.14 -10.17
N LEU A 13 30.39 -0.47 -9.60
CA LEU A 13 30.47 -0.85 -8.20
C LEU A 13 30.70 0.38 -7.32
N LEU A 14 31.58 1.28 -7.76
CA LEU A 14 31.90 2.53 -7.06
C LEU A 14 30.74 3.51 -7.11
N SER A 15 30.00 3.58 -8.21
CA SER A 15 28.76 4.39 -8.29
C SER A 15 27.67 3.86 -7.39
N GLY A 16 27.54 2.53 -7.26
CA GLY A 16 26.62 1.88 -6.30
C GLY A 16 27.00 2.19 -4.84
N ILE A 17 28.28 2.09 -4.48
CA ILE A 17 28.78 2.41 -3.12
C ILE A 17 28.67 3.91 -2.84
N ALA A 18 28.98 4.78 -3.80
CA ALA A 18 28.80 6.22 -3.65
C ALA A 18 27.33 6.62 -3.49
N ALA A 19 26.43 5.98 -4.23
CA ALA A 19 24.98 6.19 -4.06
C ALA A 19 24.51 5.77 -2.66
N VAL A 20 24.98 4.63 -2.17
CA VAL A 20 24.65 4.14 -0.82
C VAL A 20 25.21 5.10 0.26
N VAL A 21 26.45 5.55 0.13
CA VAL A 21 27.08 6.49 1.10
C VAL A 21 26.42 7.88 1.05
N VAL A 22 26.03 8.36 -0.13
CA VAL A 22 25.28 9.63 -0.28
C VAL A 22 23.86 9.49 0.31
N ILE A 23 23.19 8.37 0.10
CA ILE A 23 21.86 8.12 0.69
C ILE A 23 21.96 8.05 2.22
N PHE A 24 22.93 7.34 2.80
CA PHE A 24 23.13 7.30 4.24
C PHE A 24 23.59 8.64 4.82
N GLY A 25 24.41 9.38 4.11
CA GLY A 25 24.87 10.73 4.51
C GLY A 25 23.71 11.74 4.48
N PHE A 26 22.84 11.68 3.49
CA PHE A 26 21.68 12.58 3.35
C PHE A 26 20.59 12.26 4.38
N ILE A 27 20.34 10.98 4.65
CA ILE A 27 19.41 10.53 5.69
C ILE A 27 19.89 10.96 7.07
N ALA A 28 21.19 10.87 7.36
CA ALA A 28 21.77 11.32 8.63
C ALA A 28 21.74 12.86 8.81
N ALA A 29 21.82 13.63 7.73
CA ALA A 29 21.75 15.08 7.77
C ALA A 29 20.31 15.60 7.94
N ILE A 30 19.35 14.97 7.27
CA ILE A 30 17.93 15.33 7.40
C ILE A 30 17.41 14.98 8.79
N SER A 31 17.75 13.80 9.32
CA SER A 31 17.32 13.39 10.66
C SER A 31 17.90 14.30 11.76
N ARG A 32 19.13 14.80 11.64
CA ARG A 32 19.70 15.77 12.59
C ARG A 32 19.00 17.13 12.53
N SER A 33 18.65 17.63 11.35
CA SER A 33 17.97 18.93 11.21
C SER A 33 16.51 18.87 11.68
N PHE A 34 15.84 17.74 11.50
CA PHE A 34 14.46 17.53 11.95
C PHE A 34 14.38 17.37 13.49
N LEU A 35 15.31 16.64 14.09
CA LEU A 35 15.39 16.41 15.54
C LEU A 35 15.75 17.70 16.34
N THR A 36 16.46 18.66 15.74
CA THR A 36 16.77 19.92 16.42
C THR A 36 15.60 20.91 16.42
N ASN A 37 14.68 20.82 15.46
CA ASN A 37 13.50 21.70 15.43
C ASN A 37 12.33 21.22 16.29
N MET A 38 12.26 19.93 16.63
CA MET A 38 11.21 19.39 17.52
C MET A 38 11.46 19.59 19.01
N ARG A 39 12.65 20.02 19.43
CA ARG A 39 13.01 20.23 20.85
C ARG A 39 12.56 21.57 21.47
N LYS A 40 11.81 22.40 20.77
CA LYS A 40 11.31 23.70 21.29
C LYS A 40 9.80 23.80 21.50
N GLY A 41 9.14 22.69 21.79
CA GLY A 41 7.75 22.69 22.23
C GLY A 41 7.63 21.97 23.57
N SER A 42 7.70 22.72 24.69
CA SER A 42 7.41 22.17 26.02
C SER A 42 5.91 21.91 26.16
N GLY A 43 5.46 20.72 25.80
CA GLY A 43 4.15 20.17 26.12
C GLY A 43 4.34 18.84 26.83
N LYS A 44 3.58 18.57 27.88
CA LYS A 44 3.61 17.36 28.70
C LYS A 44 3.84 16.12 27.82
N SER A 45 4.89 15.36 28.10
CA SER A 45 5.11 14.05 27.53
C SER A 45 3.90 13.18 27.77
N ALA A 46 2.99 13.09 26.81
CA ALA A 46 2.04 11.98 26.76
C ALA A 46 2.90 10.72 26.68
N SER A 47 2.71 9.77 27.57
CA SER A 47 3.38 8.47 27.50
C SER A 47 3.02 7.83 26.16
N VAL A 48 4.02 7.64 25.31
CA VAL A 48 3.83 6.93 24.03
C VAL A 48 3.37 5.53 24.39
N GLN A 49 2.14 5.18 24.00
CA GLN A 49 1.61 3.85 24.27
C GLN A 49 2.34 2.86 23.38
N LYS A 50 3.08 1.95 23.99
CA LYS A 50 3.78 0.88 23.29
C LYS A 50 2.80 -0.18 22.84
N ILE A 51 2.85 -0.55 21.58
CA ILE A 51 2.04 -1.61 20.98
C ILE A 51 2.83 -2.92 21.01
N THR A 52 2.25 -3.94 21.60
CA THR A 52 2.87 -5.27 21.74
C THR A 52 2.46 -6.20 20.60
N LEU A 53 3.23 -7.28 20.42
CA LEU A 53 2.83 -8.35 19.48
C LEU A 53 1.48 -8.97 19.83
N SER A 54 1.13 -9.06 21.12
CA SER A 54 -0.17 -9.55 21.56
C SER A 54 -1.31 -8.68 21.07
N GLU A 55 -1.15 -7.35 21.12
CA GLU A 55 -2.14 -6.41 20.58
C GLU A 55 -2.23 -6.52 19.04
N LEU A 56 -1.10 -6.58 18.35
CA LEU A 56 -1.06 -6.76 16.87
C LEU A 56 -1.68 -8.09 16.42
N SER A 57 -1.69 -9.12 17.27
CA SER A 57 -2.28 -10.43 16.97
C SER A 57 -3.72 -10.59 17.44
N SER A 58 -4.31 -9.55 18.01
CA SER A 58 -5.69 -9.59 18.48
C SER A 58 -6.69 -9.72 17.32
N PRO A 59 -7.88 -10.30 17.54
CA PRO A 59 -8.94 -10.30 16.54
C PRO A 59 -9.31 -8.89 16.10
N SER A 60 -9.72 -8.74 14.85
CA SER A 60 -10.25 -7.48 14.32
C SER A 60 -11.40 -6.99 15.21
N PRO A 61 -11.50 -5.69 15.51
CA PRO A 61 -12.64 -5.12 16.20
C PRO A 61 -13.93 -5.16 15.37
N TYR A 62 -13.81 -5.44 14.07
CA TYR A 62 -14.94 -5.51 13.14
C TYR A 62 -15.28 -6.97 12.84
N PRO A 63 -16.59 -7.36 12.85
CA PRO A 63 -17.02 -8.72 12.54
C PRO A 63 -16.55 -9.15 11.15
N ILE A 64 -15.97 -10.35 11.09
CA ILE A 64 -15.54 -10.96 9.83
C ILE A 64 -16.71 -11.70 9.20
N GLN A 65 -16.92 -11.48 7.91
CA GLN A 65 -17.90 -12.12 7.06
C GLN A 65 -17.19 -12.79 5.88
N PHE A 66 -17.89 -13.66 5.15
CA PHE A 66 -17.32 -14.38 4.03
C PHE A 66 -18.27 -14.33 2.82
N ALA A 67 -17.72 -13.96 1.69
CA ALA A 67 -18.38 -14.05 0.39
C ALA A 67 -17.83 -15.25 -0.40
N ASP A 68 -18.67 -15.93 -1.16
CA ASP A 68 -18.26 -17.06 -2.00
C ASP A 68 -17.93 -16.58 -3.40
N SER A 69 -16.67 -16.56 -3.75
CA SER A 69 -16.15 -16.13 -5.04
C SER A 69 -15.66 -17.36 -5.85
N ASP A 70 -16.56 -17.97 -6.61
CA ASP A 70 -16.28 -19.17 -7.41
C ASP A 70 -15.73 -20.34 -6.53
N GLY A 71 -16.34 -20.58 -5.37
CA GLY A 71 -15.96 -21.64 -4.43
C GLY A 71 -14.82 -21.29 -3.48
N VAL A 72 -14.29 -20.08 -3.54
CA VAL A 72 -13.29 -19.54 -2.59
C VAL A 72 -13.98 -18.60 -1.62
N LYS A 73 -13.90 -18.87 -0.33
CA LYS A 73 -14.40 -17.96 0.72
C LYS A 73 -13.46 -16.77 0.87
N VAL A 74 -13.93 -15.61 0.47
CA VAL A 74 -13.22 -14.34 0.61
C VAL A 74 -13.68 -13.64 1.88
N ALA A 75 -12.77 -13.48 2.83
CA ALA A 75 -13.06 -12.81 4.10
C ALA A 75 -13.12 -11.29 3.91
N PHE A 76 -14.11 -10.65 4.50
CA PHE A 76 -14.24 -9.20 4.50
C PHE A 76 -14.86 -8.70 5.81
N ASN A 77 -14.72 -7.42 6.08
CA ASN A 77 -15.45 -6.72 7.12
C ASN A 77 -16.04 -5.41 6.61
N THR A 78 -17.02 -4.91 7.32
CA THR A 78 -17.67 -3.64 7.01
C THR A 78 -17.73 -2.78 8.27
N HIS A 79 -17.40 -1.50 8.14
CA HIS A 79 -17.50 -0.54 9.24
C HIS A 79 -17.67 0.89 8.71
N GLY A 80 -17.89 1.84 9.61
CA GLY A 80 -18.14 3.24 9.29
C GLY A 80 -19.63 3.56 9.17
N ILE A 81 -19.98 4.53 8.34
CA ILE A 81 -21.39 4.98 8.10
C ILE A 81 -21.96 4.32 6.84
N ASP A 82 -23.28 4.41 6.62
CA ASP A 82 -23.92 3.65 5.55
C ASP A 82 -23.52 4.04 4.13
N LYS A 83 -23.21 5.32 3.87
CA LYS A 83 -22.87 5.84 2.52
C LYS A 83 -21.96 7.05 2.60
N PRO A 84 -21.14 7.32 1.57
CA PRO A 84 -20.92 6.50 0.36
C PRO A 84 -20.17 5.20 0.68
N THR A 85 -20.36 4.16 -0.14
CA THR A 85 -19.62 2.90 -0.01
C THR A 85 -18.24 3.01 -0.66
N LEU A 86 -17.20 2.60 0.08
CA LEU A 86 -15.83 2.54 -0.37
C LEU A 86 -15.29 1.10 -0.17
N ILE A 87 -15.06 0.38 -1.28
CA ILE A 87 -14.39 -0.91 -1.25
C ILE A 87 -12.89 -0.67 -1.34
N VAL A 88 -12.12 -1.24 -0.42
CA VAL A 88 -10.67 -1.07 -0.34
C VAL A 88 -9.97 -2.35 -0.78
N THR A 89 -9.22 -2.28 -1.87
CA THR A 89 -8.35 -3.37 -2.33
C THR A 89 -6.98 -3.21 -1.66
N PRO A 90 -6.57 -4.17 -0.83
CA PRO A 90 -5.37 -4.05 0.00
C PRO A 90 -4.08 -4.22 -0.81
N GLY A 91 -2.96 -3.81 -0.21
CA GLY A 91 -1.61 -3.95 -0.76
C GLY A 91 -1.13 -5.40 -0.86
N ILE A 92 0.18 -5.57 -0.97
CA ILE A 92 0.85 -6.85 -1.31
C ILE A 92 0.40 -8.02 -0.42
N ILE A 93 0.15 -7.79 0.86
CA ILE A 93 -0.35 -8.79 1.80
C ILE A 93 -1.50 -8.18 2.60
N SER A 94 -2.55 -8.97 2.78
CA SER A 94 -3.70 -8.62 3.59
C SER A 94 -3.92 -9.63 4.72
N ASN A 95 -4.36 -9.13 5.85
CA ASN A 95 -4.88 -9.91 6.97
C ASN A 95 -5.75 -8.99 7.82
N LEU A 96 -7.06 -9.16 7.78
CA LEU A 96 -8.03 -8.28 8.44
C LEU A 96 -7.87 -8.21 9.96
N HIS A 97 -7.36 -9.28 10.61
CA HIS A 97 -7.05 -9.23 12.04
C HIS A 97 -5.82 -8.37 12.30
N VAL A 98 -4.71 -8.73 11.69
CA VAL A 98 -3.40 -8.13 11.97
C VAL A 98 -3.31 -6.68 11.50
N SER A 99 -3.84 -6.38 10.30
CA SER A 99 -3.78 -5.03 9.72
C SER A 99 -4.62 -4.02 10.51
N SER A 100 -5.71 -4.45 11.16
CA SER A 100 -6.57 -3.54 11.93
C SER A 100 -5.93 -2.98 13.19
N HIS A 101 -4.77 -3.48 13.58
CA HIS A 101 -4.03 -3.04 14.78
C HIS A 101 -2.75 -2.26 14.46
N LEU A 102 -2.28 -2.26 13.21
CA LEU A 102 -1.12 -1.46 12.83
C LEU A 102 -1.54 0.01 12.70
N PRO A 103 -0.95 0.95 13.49
CA PRO A 103 -1.42 2.34 13.57
C PRO A 103 -1.66 3.03 12.23
N PRO A 104 -0.75 3.05 11.25
CA PRO A 104 -1.00 3.72 9.97
C PRO A 104 -2.22 3.20 9.22
N ILE A 105 -2.44 1.89 9.26
CA ILE A 105 -3.59 1.26 8.59
C ILE A 105 -4.87 1.53 9.39
N LYS A 106 -4.82 1.32 10.71
CA LYS A 106 -5.93 1.56 11.62
C LYS A 106 -6.43 3.00 11.52
N GLU A 107 -5.54 3.97 11.70
CA GLU A 107 -5.86 5.41 11.70
C GLU A 107 -6.39 5.85 10.33
N THR A 108 -5.82 5.33 9.23
CA THR A 108 -6.34 5.58 7.88
C THR A 108 -7.78 5.07 7.75
N MET A 109 -8.06 3.83 8.14
CA MET A 109 -9.41 3.26 8.02
C MET A 109 -10.41 3.95 8.95
N GLU A 110 -10.02 4.27 10.19
CA GLU A 110 -10.85 5.02 11.12
C GLU A 110 -11.19 6.43 10.61
N ALA A 111 -10.22 7.13 9.99
CA ALA A 111 -10.46 8.45 9.40
C ALA A 111 -11.45 8.38 8.21
N LEU A 112 -11.31 7.40 7.33
CA LEU A 112 -12.21 7.18 6.20
C LEU A 112 -13.61 6.76 6.66
N ALA A 113 -13.70 5.96 7.72
CA ALA A 113 -14.97 5.48 8.29
C ALA A 113 -15.85 6.59 8.88
N GLN A 114 -15.29 7.78 9.18
CA GLN A 114 -16.06 8.94 9.65
C GLN A 114 -17.06 9.46 8.61
N PHE A 115 -16.85 9.17 7.32
CA PHE A 115 -17.67 9.72 6.23
C PHE A 115 -17.98 8.73 5.12
N SER A 116 -17.67 7.44 5.29
CA SER A 116 -17.98 6.40 4.31
C SER A 116 -18.23 5.04 4.97
N LYS A 117 -18.95 4.16 4.25
CA LYS A 117 -19.03 2.74 4.55
C LYS A 117 -17.79 2.08 3.97
N ILE A 118 -16.90 1.63 4.82
CA ILE A 118 -15.69 0.92 4.42
C ILE A 118 -15.96 -0.57 4.29
N ILE A 119 -15.52 -1.18 3.20
CA ILE A 119 -15.49 -2.63 3.02
C ILE A 119 -14.04 -3.01 2.74
N ASN A 120 -13.40 -3.64 3.73
CA ASN A 120 -12.06 -4.21 3.58
C ASN A 120 -12.17 -5.71 3.38
N PHE A 121 -11.26 -6.31 2.63
CA PHE A 121 -11.21 -7.75 2.45
C PHE A 121 -9.80 -8.30 2.39
N ASP A 122 -9.67 -9.57 2.70
CA ASP A 122 -8.45 -10.33 2.45
C ASP A 122 -8.51 -10.95 1.07
N LYS A 123 -7.49 -10.70 0.26
CA LYS A 123 -7.41 -11.33 -1.06
C LYS A 123 -7.39 -12.85 -0.92
N ARG A 124 -7.99 -13.57 -1.88
CA ARG A 124 -7.91 -15.03 -1.93
C ARG A 124 -6.47 -15.52 -1.76
N GLY A 125 -6.27 -16.56 -0.98
CA GLY A 125 -4.95 -17.07 -0.62
C GLY A 125 -4.22 -16.27 0.46
N GLN A 126 -4.85 -15.27 1.07
CA GLN A 126 -4.25 -14.42 2.10
C GLN A 126 -5.16 -14.24 3.31
N GLY A 127 -4.55 -13.91 4.45
CA GLY A 127 -5.25 -13.57 5.69
C GLY A 127 -6.25 -14.63 6.13
N LEU A 128 -7.50 -14.24 6.23
CA LEU A 128 -8.64 -15.08 6.65
C LEU A 128 -9.42 -15.69 5.48
N SER A 129 -9.09 -15.31 4.24
CA SER A 129 -9.67 -15.94 3.04
C SER A 129 -9.13 -17.34 2.84
N ASP A 130 -9.89 -18.18 2.11
CA ASP A 130 -9.46 -19.54 1.81
C ASP A 130 -8.07 -19.57 1.15
N PRO A 131 -7.21 -20.51 1.56
CA PRO A 131 -5.88 -20.66 0.99
C PRO A 131 -5.96 -21.10 -0.48
N THR A 132 -5.00 -20.63 -1.28
CA THR A 132 -4.80 -21.07 -2.67
C THR A 132 -3.43 -21.74 -2.81
N SER A 133 -3.30 -22.67 -3.75
CA SER A 133 -2.04 -23.37 -3.99
C SER A 133 -0.94 -22.45 -4.54
N GLU A 134 -1.36 -21.44 -5.32
CA GLU A 134 -0.50 -20.46 -5.97
C GLU A 134 -1.07 -19.06 -5.80
N ALA A 135 -0.30 -18.03 -6.14
CA ALA A 135 -0.82 -16.66 -6.20
C ALA A 135 -1.90 -16.56 -7.28
N ALA A 136 -3.08 -16.12 -6.87
CA ALA A 136 -4.21 -15.97 -7.78
C ALA A 136 -3.90 -15.00 -8.92
N SER A 137 -4.46 -15.27 -10.08
CA SER A 137 -4.39 -14.41 -11.27
C SER A 137 -5.09 -13.07 -11.05
N MET A 138 -4.80 -12.09 -11.89
CA MET A 138 -5.48 -10.79 -11.88
C MET A 138 -7.00 -10.95 -12.10
N GLU A 139 -7.39 -11.86 -13.00
CA GLU A 139 -8.77 -12.15 -13.34
C GLU A 139 -9.55 -12.69 -12.14
N GLU A 140 -8.98 -13.61 -11.39
CA GLU A 140 -9.60 -14.15 -10.17
C GLU A 140 -9.74 -13.08 -9.08
N ARG A 141 -8.73 -12.22 -8.91
CA ARG A 141 -8.76 -11.13 -7.92
C ARG A 141 -9.81 -10.07 -8.25
N VAL A 142 -10.00 -9.76 -9.52
CA VAL A 142 -11.05 -8.82 -9.99
C VAL A 142 -12.45 -9.39 -9.71
N LYS A 143 -12.65 -10.69 -9.83
CA LYS A 143 -13.91 -11.34 -9.45
C LYS A 143 -14.20 -11.23 -7.95
N ASP A 144 -13.19 -11.21 -7.09
CA ASP A 144 -13.39 -11.01 -5.65
C ASP A 144 -14.01 -9.66 -5.34
N ILE A 145 -13.61 -8.60 -6.04
CA ILE A 145 -14.22 -7.26 -5.89
C ILE A 145 -15.71 -7.33 -6.27
N ALA A 146 -16.04 -7.95 -7.41
CA ALA A 146 -17.42 -8.11 -7.85
C ALA A 146 -18.26 -8.89 -6.83
N CYS A 147 -17.74 -10.03 -6.37
CA CYS A 147 -18.40 -10.89 -5.39
C CYS A 147 -18.71 -10.16 -4.08
N ILE A 148 -17.73 -9.40 -3.54
CA ILE A 148 -17.91 -8.62 -2.31
C ILE A 148 -18.93 -7.50 -2.53
N ALA A 149 -18.88 -6.81 -3.66
CA ALA A 149 -19.84 -5.76 -3.97
C ALA A 149 -21.27 -6.31 -4.07
N ASP A 150 -21.45 -7.47 -4.69
CA ASP A 150 -22.75 -8.15 -4.81
C ASP A 150 -23.24 -8.64 -3.45
N HIS A 151 -22.38 -9.29 -2.66
CA HIS A 151 -22.71 -9.79 -1.33
C HIS A 151 -23.13 -8.66 -0.36
N THR A 152 -22.57 -7.46 -0.53
CA THR A 152 -22.87 -6.29 0.30
C THR A 152 -23.95 -5.38 -0.28
N ASN A 153 -24.64 -5.80 -1.35
CA ASN A 153 -25.65 -5.03 -2.10
C ASN A 153 -25.15 -3.64 -2.51
N SER A 154 -23.90 -3.58 -3.00
CA SER A 154 -23.25 -2.36 -3.44
C SER A 154 -23.26 -2.26 -4.96
N ASP A 155 -24.39 -1.82 -5.55
CA ASP A 155 -24.53 -1.69 -7.01
C ASP A 155 -23.58 -0.70 -7.61
N LYS A 156 -23.41 0.46 -6.95
CA LYS A 156 -22.42 1.49 -7.26
C LYS A 156 -21.62 1.82 -6.01
N PHE A 157 -20.31 1.93 -6.18
CA PHE A 157 -19.38 2.18 -5.08
C PHE A 157 -18.13 2.93 -5.56
N PHE A 158 -17.43 3.54 -4.64
CA PHE A 158 -16.07 3.98 -4.84
C PHE A 158 -15.11 2.83 -4.59
N LEU A 159 -14.04 2.78 -5.39
CA LEU A 159 -13.03 1.75 -5.28
C LEU A 159 -11.68 2.39 -4.91
N MET A 160 -11.03 1.92 -3.85
CA MET A 160 -9.72 2.39 -3.44
C MET A 160 -8.68 1.29 -3.58
N GLY A 161 -7.72 1.47 -4.47
CA GLY A 161 -6.59 0.56 -4.63
C GLY A 161 -5.36 1.08 -3.91
N ILE A 162 -4.88 0.31 -2.93
CA ILE A 162 -3.67 0.64 -2.16
C ILE A 162 -2.52 -0.22 -2.66
N SER A 163 -1.37 0.38 -2.99
CA SER A 163 -0.15 -0.34 -3.34
C SER A 163 -0.39 -1.38 -4.45
N GLU A 164 -0.10 -2.66 -4.22
CA GLU A 164 -0.33 -3.76 -5.16
C GLU A 164 -1.82 -3.97 -5.50
N GLY A 165 -2.75 -3.52 -4.66
CA GLY A 165 -4.18 -3.50 -4.96
C GLY A 165 -4.59 -2.49 -6.05
N GLY A 166 -3.73 -1.53 -6.39
CA GLY A 166 -4.02 -0.53 -7.41
C GLY A 166 -4.26 -1.09 -8.81
N PRO A 167 -3.37 -1.92 -9.39
CA PRO A 167 -3.59 -2.56 -10.69
C PRO A 167 -4.88 -3.38 -10.77
N MET A 168 -5.25 -4.09 -9.69
CA MET A 168 -6.50 -4.83 -9.58
C MET A 168 -7.70 -3.88 -9.63
N SER A 169 -7.64 -2.75 -8.94
CA SER A 169 -8.68 -1.71 -8.95
C SER A 169 -8.81 -1.02 -10.30
N VAL A 170 -7.70 -0.73 -10.96
CA VAL A 170 -7.64 -0.20 -12.33
C VAL A 170 -8.35 -1.14 -13.30
N LYS A 171 -8.02 -2.44 -13.26
CA LYS A 171 -8.63 -3.44 -14.14
C LYS A 171 -10.13 -3.54 -13.88
N TYR A 172 -10.54 -3.62 -12.61
CA TYR A 172 -11.97 -3.66 -12.27
C TYR A 172 -12.72 -2.43 -12.79
N ALA A 173 -12.19 -1.23 -12.55
CA ALA A 173 -12.83 0.02 -12.97
C ALA A 173 -12.94 0.15 -14.50
N ALA A 174 -11.91 -0.30 -15.25
CA ALA A 174 -11.92 -0.29 -16.70
C ALA A 174 -12.93 -1.30 -17.30
N GLU A 175 -13.14 -2.43 -16.65
CA GLU A 175 -14.06 -3.49 -17.11
C GLU A 175 -15.49 -3.30 -16.62
N ASN A 176 -15.71 -2.56 -15.52
CA ASN A 176 -16.99 -2.36 -14.87
C ASN A 176 -17.35 -0.87 -14.66
N PRO A 177 -17.31 -0.03 -15.71
CA PRO A 177 -17.46 1.42 -15.55
C PRO A 177 -18.82 1.83 -14.97
N ALA A 178 -19.87 1.03 -15.15
CA ALA A 178 -21.19 1.32 -14.60
C ALA A 178 -21.27 1.16 -13.07
N ARG A 179 -20.35 0.39 -12.47
CA ARG A 179 -20.33 0.06 -11.04
C ARG A 179 -19.42 0.96 -10.21
N VAL A 180 -18.41 1.58 -10.82
CA VAL A 180 -17.41 2.40 -10.11
C VAL A 180 -17.78 3.87 -10.22
N SER A 181 -18.24 4.47 -9.11
CA SER A 181 -18.57 5.90 -9.02
C SER A 181 -17.31 6.78 -9.08
N GLY A 182 -16.19 6.28 -8.58
CA GLY A 182 -14.89 6.93 -8.63
C GLY A 182 -13.80 5.99 -8.15
N LEU A 183 -12.58 6.21 -8.64
CA LEU A 183 -11.40 5.41 -8.34
C LEU A 183 -10.40 6.20 -7.52
N ILE A 184 -9.92 5.65 -6.41
CA ILE A 184 -8.84 6.22 -5.60
C ILE A 184 -7.64 5.28 -5.72
N LEU A 185 -6.48 5.81 -6.11
CA LEU A 185 -5.24 5.08 -6.26
C LEU A 185 -4.21 5.66 -5.28
N PHE A 186 -3.87 4.91 -4.25
CA PHE A 186 -3.00 5.36 -3.18
C PHE A 186 -1.70 4.57 -3.10
N GLY A 187 -0.55 5.26 -3.21
CA GLY A 187 0.77 4.64 -3.12
C GLY A 187 0.98 3.50 -4.11
N THR A 188 0.50 3.63 -5.34
CA THR A 188 0.45 2.53 -6.31
C THR A 188 1.03 2.90 -7.67
N THR A 189 0.99 1.95 -8.59
CA THR A 189 1.58 2.04 -9.92
C THR A 189 0.80 1.24 -10.96
N ALA A 190 1.00 1.56 -12.25
CA ALA A 190 0.46 0.76 -13.34
C ALA A 190 1.25 -0.53 -13.62
N LYS A 191 2.54 -0.55 -13.27
CA LYS A 191 3.47 -1.66 -13.47
C LYS A 191 4.55 -1.59 -12.40
N PHE A 192 4.84 -2.70 -11.75
CA PHE A 192 5.89 -2.73 -10.73
C PHE A 192 7.29 -2.94 -11.29
N SER A 193 7.42 -3.84 -12.26
CA SER A 193 8.73 -4.22 -12.80
C SER A 193 9.33 -3.18 -13.73
N ARG A 194 10.63 -2.94 -13.58
CA ARG A 194 11.41 -2.16 -14.54
C ARG A 194 11.52 -2.91 -15.87
N SER A 195 11.41 -2.16 -16.96
CA SER A 195 11.67 -2.59 -18.33
C SER A 195 12.14 -1.40 -19.15
N ASP A 196 12.61 -1.63 -20.38
CA ASP A 196 13.12 -0.56 -21.25
C ASP A 196 12.05 0.50 -21.52
N ASP A 197 10.79 0.08 -21.67
CA ASP A 197 9.62 0.94 -21.86
C ASP A 197 9.01 1.47 -20.53
N TYR A 198 9.56 1.04 -19.39
CA TYR A 198 9.14 1.50 -18.05
C TYR A 198 10.35 1.56 -17.09
N PRO A 199 11.30 2.48 -17.32
CA PRO A 199 12.55 2.56 -16.55
C PRO A 199 12.37 2.97 -15.11
N MET A 200 11.21 3.56 -14.75
CA MET A 200 10.87 3.95 -13.38
C MET A 200 10.47 2.77 -12.48
N GLY A 201 10.25 1.59 -13.04
CA GLY A 201 9.86 0.38 -12.29
C GLY A 201 10.94 -0.09 -11.31
N LEU A 202 10.54 -0.99 -10.40
CA LEU A 202 11.42 -1.59 -9.41
C LEU A 202 12.38 -2.58 -10.07
N SER A 203 13.62 -2.61 -9.60
CA SER A 203 14.63 -3.56 -10.08
C SER A 203 14.39 -4.98 -9.55
N ASN A 204 14.95 -5.99 -10.20
CA ASN A 204 14.93 -7.35 -9.67
C ASN A 204 15.58 -7.44 -8.28
N GLY A 205 16.67 -6.72 -8.05
CA GLY A 205 17.32 -6.66 -6.74
C GLY A 205 16.42 -6.10 -5.64
N THR A 206 15.56 -5.13 -5.94
CA THR A 206 14.56 -4.60 -5.00
C THR A 206 13.55 -5.69 -4.60
N PHE A 207 13.05 -6.45 -5.56
CA PHE A 207 12.13 -7.56 -5.29
C PHE A 207 12.78 -8.69 -4.48
N GLU A 208 14.00 -9.06 -4.81
CA GLU A 208 14.77 -10.07 -4.07
C GLU A 208 15.05 -9.61 -2.65
N GLY A 209 15.42 -8.34 -2.47
CA GLY A 209 15.62 -7.73 -1.16
C GLY A 209 14.36 -7.80 -0.30
N LEU A 210 13.18 -7.53 -0.86
CA LEU A 210 11.91 -7.64 -0.15
C LEU A 210 11.63 -9.07 0.33
N ILE A 211 11.85 -10.08 -0.52
CA ILE A 211 11.66 -11.49 -0.15
C ILE A 211 12.61 -11.90 0.97
N GLN A 212 13.89 -11.52 0.88
CA GLN A 212 14.91 -11.91 1.86
C GLN A 212 14.69 -11.21 3.21
N ALA A 213 14.28 -9.94 3.18
CA ALA A 213 14.04 -9.13 4.37
C ALA A 213 12.74 -9.51 5.11
N TRP A 214 11.80 -10.20 4.47
CA TRP A 214 10.50 -10.50 5.07
C TRP A 214 10.62 -11.44 6.28
N GLY A 215 10.02 -11.05 7.39
CA GLY A 215 10.10 -11.74 8.68
C GLY A 215 11.33 -11.37 9.50
N ALA A 216 12.14 -10.39 9.04
CA ALA A 216 13.27 -9.84 9.78
C ALA A 216 12.98 -8.50 10.48
N GLY A 217 11.80 -7.90 10.24
CA GLY A 217 11.39 -6.60 10.79
C GLY A 217 11.85 -5.40 9.97
N THR A 218 12.54 -5.63 8.86
CA THR A 218 13.16 -4.58 8.04
C THR A 218 12.20 -3.92 7.05
N SER A 219 11.01 -4.49 6.81
CA SER A 219 10.01 -3.87 5.95
C SER A 219 9.46 -2.56 6.54
N ARG A 220 9.57 -2.36 7.87
CA ARG A 220 9.25 -1.09 8.51
C ARG A 220 9.93 0.08 7.83
N ASP A 221 11.24 -0.01 7.64
CA ASP A 221 12.04 1.10 7.13
C ASP A 221 11.73 1.44 5.65
N ILE A 222 10.96 0.56 4.98
CA ILE A 222 10.48 0.75 3.61
C ILE A 222 9.01 1.23 3.59
N PHE A 223 8.14 0.58 4.37
CA PHE A 223 6.70 0.85 4.32
C PHE A 223 6.26 1.91 5.34
N PHE A 224 6.86 1.93 6.53
CA PHE A 224 6.44 2.79 7.64
C PHE A 224 7.63 3.35 8.42
N PRO A 225 8.56 4.07 7.77
CA PRO A 225 9.76 4.57 8.43
C PRO A 225 9.46 5.59 9.54
N SER A 226 8.28 6.20 9.57
CA SER A 226 7.88 7.14 10.63
C SER A 226 7.47 6.44 11.93
N ILE A 227 7.12 5.14 11.91
CA ILE A 227 6.75 4.41 13.12
C ILE A 227 7.95 4.29 14.04
N SER A 228 7.92 5.01 15.18
CA SER A 228 8.97 4.95 16.19
C SER A 228 9.10 3.53 16.79
N ARG A 229 10.33 3.13 17.07
CA ARG A 229 10.63 1.90 17.83
C ARG A 229 10.15 1.95 19.27
N ASP A 230 9.86 3.14 19.79
CA ASP A 230 9.21 3.33 21.10
C ASP A 230 7.71 2.96 21.03
N VAL A 231 7.07 3.07 19.86
CA VAL A 231 5.67 2.68 19.62
C VAL A 231 5.56 1.18 19.37
N ILE A 232 6.35 0.65 18.43
CA ILE A 232 6.41 -0.78 18.11
C ILE A 232 7.88 -1.16 18.07
N ASP A 233 8.35 -1.99 18.98
CA ASP A 233 9.75 -2.43 18.97
C ASP A 233 10.05 -3.39 17.81
N ASP A 234 11.32 -3.67 17.58
CA ASP A 234 11.77 -4.48 16.44
C ASP A 234 11.28 -5.93 16.54
N ASP A 235 11.14 -6.49 17.74
CA ASP A 235 10.64 -7.87 17.92
C ASP A 235 9.14 -7.95 17.67
N ALA A 236 8.37 -6.96 18.12
CA ALA A 236 6.93 -6.89 17.84
C ALA A 236 6.66 -6.69 16.35
N TYR A 237 7.43 -5.82 15.66
CA TYR A 237 7.28 -5.60 14.23
C TYR A 237 7.70 -6.84 13.40
N LYS A 238 8.76 -7.53 13.79
CA LYS A 238 9.18 -8.79 13.20
C LYS A 238 8.14 -9.90 13.40
N GLY A 239 7.49 -9.93 14.56
CA GLY A 239 6.35 -10.79 14.83
C GLY A 239 5.17 -10.46 13.93
N PHE A 240 4.85 -9.18 13.76
CA PHE A 240 3.81 -8.68 12.86
C PHE A 240 4.03 -9.15 11.41
N GLU A 241 5.23 -8.98 10.84
CA GLU A 241 5.54 -9.48 9.50
C GLU A 241 5.26 -10.99 9.36
N LYS A 242 5.61 -11.78 10.38
CA LYS A 242 5.40 -13.23 10.37
C LYS A 242 3.93 -13.63 10.50
N LEU A 243 3.13 -12.83 11.22
CA LEU A 243 1.69 -13.02 11.31
C LEU A 243 1.00 -12.70 9.99
N LEU A 244 1.50 -11.70 9.26
CA LEU A 244 0.97 -11.35 7.94
C LEU A 244 1.24 -12.42 6.90
N SER A 245 2.47 -12.91 6.84
CA SER A 245 2.90 -13.85 5.79
C SER A 245 4.25 -14.49 6.08
N ASN A 246 4.55 -15.55 5.35
CA ASN A 246 5.87 -16.19 5.35
C ASN A 246 6.64 -15.87 4.06
N ARG A 247 7.95 -16.20 4.06
CA ARG A 247 8.83 -15.92 2.92
C ARG A 247 8.39 -16.60 1.62
N ARG A 248 7.78 -17.79 1.69
CA ARG A 248 7.29 -18.51 0.51
C ARG A 248 6.12 -17.75 -0.13
N SER A 249 5.14 -17.36 0.68
CA SER A 249 3.99 -16.57 0.20
C SER A 249 4.44 -15.21 -0.33
N MET A 250 5.42 -14.57 0.31
CA MET A 250 6.02 -13.32 -0.20
C MET A 250 6.68 -13.54 -1.56
N SER A 251 7.42 -14.65 -1.75
CA SER A 251 8.03 -14.99 -3.04
C SER A 251 6.98 -15.18 -4.14
N GLN A 252 5.86 -15.85 -3.85
CA GLN A 252 4.75 -16.01 -4.78
C GLN A 252 4.10 -14.67 -5.13
N MET A 253 3.90 -13.80 -4.14
CA MET A 253 3.35 -12.47 -4.37
C MET A 253 4.28 -11.58 -5.19
N VAL A 254 5.58 -11.62 -4.95
CA VAL A 254 6.56 -10.90 -5.76
C VAL A 254 6.60 -11.43 -7.19
N ALA A 255 6.53 -12.75 -7.39
CA ALA A 255 6.43 -13.32 -8.72
C ALA A 255 5.19 -12.82 -9.47
N TYR A 256 4.04 -12.78 -8.81
CA TYR A 256 2.82 -12.19 -9.35
C TYR A 256 2.99 -10.68 -9.64
N MET A 257 3.51 -9.89 -8.71
CA MET A 257 3.74 -8.46 -8.92
C MET A 257 4.61 -8.15 -10.14
N LYS A 258 5.58 -9.02 -10.44
CA LYS A 258 6.45 -8.87 -11.62
C LYS A 258 5.70 -9.00 -12.94
N THR A 259 4.54 -9.65 -12.95
CA THR A 259 3.68 -9.81 -14.15
C THR A 259 2.68 -8.67 -14.34
N LEU A 260 2.48 -7.84 -13.33
CA LEU A 260 1.47 -6.78 -13.37
C LEU A 260 1.86 -5.66 -14.35
N ASP A 261 0.97 -5.43 -15.33
CA ASP A 261 1.05 -4.29 -16.25
C ASP A 261 -0.35 -3.89 -16.72
N VAL A 262 -0.90 -2.84 -16.15
CA VAL A 262 -2.22 -2.30 -16.51
C VAL A 262 -2.13 -1.03 -17.36
N ARG A 263 -0.94 -0.65 -17.83
CA ARG A 263 -0.73 0.51 -18.70
C ARG A 263 -1.64 0.52 -19.93
N PRO A 264 -1.85 -0.62 -20.63
CA PRO A 264 -2.68 -0.65 -21.83
C PRO A 264 -4.16 -0.32 -21.60
N ILE A 265 -4.62 -0.34 -20.36
CA ILE A 265 -6.04 -0.12 -20.03
C ILE A 265 -6.31 1.17 -19.27
N LEU A 266 -5.28 1.96 -18.90
CA LEU A 266 -5.44 3.22 -18.17
C LEU A 266 -6.39 4.20 -18.87
N SER A 267 -6.27 4.31 -20.20
CA SER A 267 -7.15 5.18 -21.01
C SER A 267 -8.60 4.73 -21.10
N LYS A 268 -8.93 3.50 -20.65
CA LYS A 268 -10.28 2.96 -20.64
C LYS A 268 -11.07 3.32 -19.37
N ILE A 269 -10.42 3.90 -18.36
CA ILE A 269 -11.07 4.32 -17.13
C ILE A 269 -12.00 5.50 -17.42
N GLN A 270 -13.28 5.34 -17.09
CA GLN A 270 -14.33 6.33 -17.37
C GLN A 270 -14.71 7.15 -16.13
N CYS A 271 -14.56 6.58 -14.93
CA CYS A 271 -14.91 7.27 -13.69
C CYS A 271 -13.85 8.33 -13.32
N PRO A 272 -14.26 9.39 -12.58
CA PRO A 272 -13.29 10.28 -11.94
C PRO A 272 -12.25 9.49 -11.15
N THR A 273 -10.99 9.93 -11.19
CA THR A 273 -9.90 9.22 -10.52
C THR A 273 -9.09 10.19 -9.65
N LEU A 274 -8.82 9.77 -8.42
CA LEU A 274 -7.97 10.48 -7.47
C LEU A 274 -6.70 9.65 -7.23
N VAL A 275 -5.56 10.16 -7.63
CA VAL A 275 -4.26 9.51 -7.38
C VAL A 275 -3.56 10.24 -6.24
N ILE A 276 -3.20 9.52 -5.18
CA ILE A 276 -2.57 10.06 -3.96
C ILE A 276 -1.24 9.36 -3.75
N HIS A 277 -0.20 10.14 -3.45
CA HIS A 277 1.13 9.58 -3.23
C HIS A 277 1.96 10.41 -2.27
N PHE A 278 2.73 9.76 -1.39
CA PHE A 278 3.72 10.42 -0.57
C PHE A 278 5.02 10.68 -1.35
N THR A 279 5.60 11.86 -1.16
CA THR A 279 6.82 12.31 -1.88
C THR A 279 8.03 11.43 -1.64
N GLY A 280 8.15 10.91 -0.42
CA GLY A 280 9.28 10.09 0.04
C GLY A 280 8.98 8.59 0.14
N ASP A 281 7.91 8.12 -0.49
CA ASP A 281 7.55 6.69 -0.52
C ASP A 281 8.70 5.86 -1.13
N LEU A 282 9.27 4.96 -0.33
CA LEU A 282 10.38 4.09 -0.72
C LEU A 282 9.90 2.77 -1.32
N ALA A 283 8.67 2.34 -1.02
CA ALA A 283 8.11 1.11 -1.54
C ALA A 283 7.64 1.26 -2.99
N VAL A 284 6.90 2.34 -3.27
CA VAL A 284 6.45 2.72 -4.61
C VAL A 284 6.81 4.19 -4.84
N PRO A 285 7.88 4.49 -5.56
CA PRO A 285 8.30 5.87 -5.79
C PRO A 285 7.23 6.76 -6.42
N VAL A 286 7.07 7.98 -5.92
CA VAL A 286 6.03 8.96 -6.31
C VAL A 286 5.91 9.19 -7.83
N ARG A 287 7.01 9.07 -8.58
CA ARG A 287 7.01 9.16 -10.05
C ARG A 287 6.10 8.12 -10.72
N MET A 288 5.88 6.97 -10.06
CA MET A 288 4.99 5.93 -10.56
C MET A 288 3.51 6.32 -10.40
N GLY A 289 3.17 7.03 -9.31
CA GLY A 289 1.84 7.61 -9.12
C GLY A 289 1.56 8.75 -10.11
N ARG A 290 2.55 9.60 -10.38
CA ARG A 290 2.42 10.64 -11.43
C ARG A 290 2.14 10.02 -12.80
N TYR A 291 2.85 8.92 -13.14
CA TYR A 291 2.59 8.20 -14.39
C TYR A 291 1.13 7.73 -14.49
N LEU A 292 0.53 7.23 -13.41
CA LEU A 292 -0.90 6.87 -13.40
C LEU A 292 -1.77 8.09 -13.71
N ALA A 293 -1.54 9.19 -13.01
CA ALA A 293 -2.32 10.41 -13.20
C ALA A 293 -2.19 10.99 -14.62
N ASP A 294 -1.00 10.94 -15.20
CA ASP A 294 -0.75 11.45 -16.56
C ASP A 294 -1.43 10.60 -17.65
N ASN A 295 -1.76 9.32 -17.36
CA ASN A 295 -2.30 8.39 -18.34
C ASN A 295 -3.75 7.96 -18.09
N ILE A 296 -4.37 8.37 -16.97
CA ILE A 296 -5.79 8.12 -16.69
C ILE A 296 -6.60 9.39 -17.02
N PRO A 297 -7.60 9.32 -17.90
CA PRO A 297 -8.49 10.44 -18.16
C PRO A 297 -9.21 10.91 -16.87
N ASN A 298 -9.45 12.22 -16.76
CA ASN A 298 -10.16 12.83 -15.62
C ASN A 298 -9.56 12.47 -14.25
N SER A 299 -8.24 12.36 -14.19
CA SER A 299 -7.52 12.13 -12.95
C SER A 299 -7.09 13.43 -12.27
N LYS A 300 -7.09 13.43 -10.94
CA LYS A 300 -6.45 14.45 -10.10
C LYS A 300 -5.30 13.80 -9.33
N PHE A 301 -4.11 14.41 -9.39
CA PHE A 301 -2.95 13.96 -8.62
C PHE A 301 -2.77 14.79 -7.35
N ILE A 302 -2.58 14.11 -6.21
CA ILE A 302 -2.26 14.73 -4.93
C ILE A 302 -0.96 14.14 -4.43
N GLU A 303 0.02 15.01 -4.29
CA GLU A 303 1.31 14.69 -3.70
C GLU A 303 1.36 15.21 -2.26
N ILE A 304 1.69 14.32 -1.33
CA ILE A 304 1.71 14.61 0.10
C ILE A 304 3.16 14.55 0.59
N ALA A 305 3.57 15.56 1.34
CA ALA A 305 4.87 15.52 2.01
C ALA A 305 4.86 14.41 3.08
N GLY A 306 5.76 13.43 2.95
CA GLY A 306 5.86 12.31 3.88
C GLY A 306 6.71 11.18 3.32
N VAL A 307 7.01 10.20 4.15
CA VAL A 307 7.93 9.09 3.85
C VAL A 307 7.28 7.71 3.94
N ASP A 308 6.09 7.61 4.56
CA ASP A 308 5.39 6.35 4.71
C ASP A 308 4.67 5.94 3.43
N HIS A 309 4.58 4.65 3.22
CA HIS A 309 3.93 4.12 2.03
C HIS A 309 2.39 4.24 2.09
N CYS A 310 1.79 3.95 3.23
CA CYS A 310 0.33 3.83 3.36
C CYS A 310 -0.19 4.38 4.69
N ASP A 311 0.09 5.65 5.01
CA ASP A 311 -0.35 6.33 6.23
C ASP A 311 -1.13 7.62 5.92
N LEU A 312 -2.43 7.48 5.63
CA LEU A 312 -3.31 8.65 5.47
C LEU A 312 -3.80 9.20 6.82
N GLY A 313 -3.71 8.44 7.91
CA GLY A 313 -4.13 8.89 9.24
C GLY A 313 -3.41 10.17 9.66
N ASN A 314 -2.14 10.27 9.33
CA ASN A 314 -1.30 11.45 9.58
C ASN A 314 -1.33 12.49 8.45
N ALA A 315 -2.21 12.37 7.45
CA ALA A 315 -2.32 13.27 6.31
C ALA A 315 -3.74 13.89 6.20
N PRO A 316 -4.15 14.77 7.14
CA PRO A 316 -5.52 15.30 7.20
C PRO A 316 -5.94 16.04 5.94
N GLY A 317 -5.01 16.65 5.20
CA GLY A 317 -5.27 17.25 3.90
C GLY A 317 -5.72 16.22 2.87
N ALA A 318 -5.09 15.05 2.81
CA ALA A 318 -5.47 13.97 1.91
C ALA A 318 -6.83 13.37 2.29
N ILE A 319 -7.08 13.17 3.58
CA ILE A 319 -8.40 12.72 4.08
C ILE A 319 -9.50 13.71 3.67
N SER A 320 -9.24 15.01 3.75
CA SER A 320 -10.20 16.06 3.30
C SER A 320 -10.48 15.96 1.80
N GLU A 321 -9.44 15.74 0.99
CA GLU A 321 -9.60 15.58 -0.46
C GLU A 321 -10.38 14.31 -0.82
N ILE A 322 -10.13 13.20 -0.12
CA ILE A 322 -10.91 11.97 -0.30
C ILE A 322 -12.38 12.21 0.08
N ARG A 323 -12.66 12.91 1.18
CA ARG A 323 -14.03 13.25 1.58
C ARG A 323 -14.75 14.07 0.50
N GLN A 324 -14.08 15.08 -0.04
CA GLN A 324 -14.65 15.90 -1.13
C GLN A 324 -14.91 15.05 -2.38
N PHE A 325 -13.96 14.18 -2.73
CA PHE A 325 -14.06 13.27 -3.87
C PHE A 325 -15.25 12.31 -3.75
N LEU A 326 -15.44 11.69 -2.59
CA LEU A 326 -16.56 10.78 -2.33
C LEU A 326 -17.92 11.52 -2.38
N ASN A 327 -17.96 12.79 -2.01
CA ASN A 327 -19.18 13.60 -2.04
C ASN A 327 -19.52 14.13 -3.44
N SER A 328 -18.55 14.26 -4.35
CA SER A 328 -18.76 14.76 -5.71
C SER A 328 -19.36 13.74 -6.68
N GLY A 329 -19.40 12.47 -6.30
CA GLY A 329 -19.95 11.38 -7.11
C GLY A 329 -21.40 10.99 -6.80
N ASN A 330 -22.09 11.80 -5.98
CA ASN A 330 -23.51 11.63 -5.63
C ASN A 330 -24.43 12.48 -6.48
#